data_05417e03e49a38eb7513c4acccc637e4
#
_entry.id   05417e03e49a38eb7513c4acccc637e4
#
_cell.length_a   1.000
_cell.length_b   1.000
_cell.length_c   1.000
_cell.angle_alpha   90.00
_cell.angle_beta   90.00
_cell.angle_gamma   90.00
#
_symmetry.space_group_name_H-M   'P 1'
#
loop_
_entity.id
_entity.type
_entity.pdbx_description
1 polymer ?
#
loop_
_entity_poly.entity_id
_entity_poly.type
_entity_poly.pdbx_seq_one_letter_code
_entity_poly.pdbx_strand_id
1 'polypeptide(L)'
;MAVVKINAIEVPEGAGPELERRFAARHGSVTSAPGFLSFELLRPVAGENRYFVYSRWETEEDFQAWRNGPAMEAHAEGRQKPIATGASLLEFEVALTAEPSPSTPD
;
A
#
# COMPACT_ATOMS: atom_id res chain seq x y z
N MET A 1 -16.74 -8.55 -0.53
CA MET A 1 -16.27 -7.42 -1.35
C MET A 1 -14.83 -7.12 -1.05
N ALA A 2 -14.05 -6.88 -2.08
CA ALA A 2 -12.66 -6.47 -1.86
C ALA A 2 -12.61 -5.11 -1.18
N VAL A 3 -11.55 -4.88 -0.42
CA VAL A 3 -11.32 -3.60 0.24
C VAL A 3 -9.99 -3.04 -0.21
N VAL A 4 -9.89 -1.71 -0.22
CA VAL A 4 -8.66 -1.01 -0.55
C VAL A 4 -8.25 -0.17 0.65
N LYS A 5 -6.98 -0.29 1.00
CA LYS A 5 -6.40 0.49 2.09
C LYS A 5 -5.28 1.34 1.50
N ILE A 6 -5.36 2.64 1.72
CA ILE A 6 -4.34 3.57 1.24
C ILE A 6 -3.77 4.31 2.42
N ASN A 7 -2.46 4.15 2.63
CA ASN A 7 -1.77 4.93 3.63
C ASN A 7 -1.16 6.13 2.92
N ALA A 8 -1.70 7.32 3.20
CA ALA A 8 -1.21 8.56 2.60
C ALA A 8 -0.09 9.10 3.46
N ILE A 9 1.10 9.17 2.92
CA ILE A 9 2.32 9.45 3.68
C ILE A 9 2.89 10.80 3.27
N GLU A 10 3.06 11.69 4.24
CA GLU A 10 3.76 12.96 4.01
C GLU A 10 5.25 12.72 4.13
N VAL A 11 6.00 13.16 3.14
CA VAL A 11 7.44 12.94 3.05
C VAL A 11 8.12 14.27 2.82
N PRO A 12 9.21 14.56 3.53
CA PRO A 12 9.96 15.81 3.30
C PRO A 12 10.42 15.91 1.86
N GLU A 13 10.52 17.14 1.37
CA GLU A 13 10.99 17.38 0.02
C GLU A 13 12.34 16.72 -0.17
N GLY A 14 12.49 16.02 -1.28
CA GLY A 14 13.73 15.33 -1.62
C GLY A 14 13.90 13.95 -1.00
N ALA A 15 13.03 13.55 -0.07
CA ALA A 15 13.15 12.24 0.58
C ALA A 15 12.36 11.13 -0.14
N GLY A 16 11.63 11.46 -1.20
CA GLY A 16 10.86 10.47 -1.95
C GLY A 16 11.66 9.28 -2.45
N PRO A 17 12.82 9.50 -3.11
CA PRO A 17 13.63 8.38 -3.60
C PRO A 17 14.06 7.41 -2.50
N GLU A 18 14.36 7.91 -1.31
CA GLU A 18 14.72 7.05 -0.19
C GLU A 18 13.52 6.24 0.29
N LEU A 19 12.34 6.85 0.32
CA LEU A 19 11.12 6.14 0.67
C LEU A 19 10.88 5.00 -0.31
N GLU A 20 11.00 5.29 -1.61
CA GLU A 20 10.80 4.28 -2.65
C GLU A 20 11.79 3.12 -2.50
N ARG A 21 13.03 3.44 -2.20
CA ARG A 21 14.08 2.43 -2.00
C ARG A 21 13.73 1.52 -0.82
N ARG A 22 13.26 2.09 0.27
CA ARG A 22 12.90 1.31 1.46
C ARG A 22 11.71 0.39 1.19
N PHE A 23 10.73 0.87 0.46
CA PHE A 23 9.58 0.04 0.10
C PHE A 23 9.98 -1.08 -0.86
N ALA A 24 10.85 -0.80 -1.81
CA ALA A 24 11.34 -1.82 -2.74
C ALA A 24 12.03 -2.96 -1.98
N ALA A 25 12.70 -2.64 -0.88
CA ALA A 25 13.40 -3.65 -0.08
C ALA A 25 12.47 -4.48 0.80
N ARG A 26 11.25 -4.01 1.07
CA ARG A 26 10.37 -4.62 2.08
C ARG A 26 9.03 -5.14 1.59
N HIS A 27 8.67 -4.89 0.33
CA HIS A 27 7.33 -5.23 -0.15
C HIS A 27 7.02 -6.74 -0.08
N GLY A 28 8.03 -7.58 -0.07
CA GLY A 28 7.85 -9.03 -0.03
C GLY A 28 7.16 -9.53 1.23
N SER A 29 7.17 -8.75 2.31
CA SER A 29 6.55 -9.19 3.56
C SER A 29 5.03 -9.26 3.47
N VAL A 30 4.42 -8.55 2.53
CA VAL A 30 2.96 -8.53 2.39
C VAL A 30 2.46 -9.48 1.30
N THR A 31 3.29 -9.81 0.34
CA THR A 31 2.85 -10.57 -0.84
C THR A 31 2.37 -11.98 -0.53
N SER A 32 2.80 -12.55 0.60
CA SER A 32 2.37 -13.90 1.00
C SER A 32 1.25 -13.89 2.02
N ALA A 33 0.74 -12.71 2.38
CA ALA A 33 -0.33 -12.63 3.37
C ALA A 33 -1.64 -13.17 2.79
N PRO A 34 -2.42 -13.95 3.59
CA PRO A 34 -3.71 -14.44 3.11
C PRO A 34 -4.64 -13.29 2.72
N GLY A 35 -5.29 -13.43 1.57
CA GLY A 35 -6.23 -12.43 1.08
C GLY A 35 -5.60 -11.21 0.43
N PHE A 36 -4.28 -11.15 0.38
CA PHE A 36 -3.58 -10.06 -0.29
C PHE A 36 -3.79 -10.16 -1.81
N LEU A 37 -4.19 -9.06 -2.43
CA LEU A 37 -4.45 -9.03 -3.86
C LEU A 37 -3.43 -8.22 -4.64
N SER A 38 -3.12 -7.00 -4.18
CA SER A 38 -2.14 -6.18 -4.88
C SER A 38 -1.60 -5.08 -3.97
N PHE A 39 -0.45 -4.57 -4.35
CA PHE A 39 0.23 -3.50 -3.62
C PHE A 39 0.89 -2.58 -4.62
N GLU A 40 0.74 -1.27 -4.40
CA GLU A 40 1.42 -0.29 -5.22
C GLU A 40 1.85 0.89 -4.36
N LEU A 41 3.04 1.39 -4.62
CA LEU A 41 3.48 2.66 -4.04
C LEU A 41 3.31 3.72 -5.11
N LEU A 42 2.44 4.70 -4.83
CA LEU A 42 2.08 5.71 -5.81
C LEU A 42 2.85 6.99 -5.55
N ARG A 43 3.65 7.39 -6.53
CA ARG A 43 4.43 8.62 -6.46
C ARG A 43 3.55 9.78 -6.91
N PRO A 44 3.45 10.85 -6.13
CA PRO A 44 2.64 12.00 -6.54
C PRO A 44 3.24 12.68 -7.76
N VAL A 45 2.41 12.99 -8.75
CA VAL A 45 2.84 13.73 -9.94
C VAL A 45 2.04 15.00 -10.14
N ALA A 46 0.75 15.00 -9.75
CA ALA A 46 -0.10 16.18 -9.86
C ALA A 46 -1.34 16.00 -9.01
N GLY A 47 -1.79 17.06 -8.39
CA GLY A 47 -3.03 17.05 -7.61
C GLY A 47 -2.91 16.53 -6.20
N GLU A 48 -1.77 15.97 -5.82
CA GLU A 48 -1.50 15.43 -4.50
C GLU A 48 0.02 15.51 -4.25
N ASN A 49 0.38 15.74 -2.99
CA ASN A 49 1.79 15.85 -2.61
C ASN A 49 2.29 14.64 -1.82
N ARG A 50 1.39 13.80 -1.33
CA ARG A 50 1.74 12.66 -0.49
C ARG A 50 1.95 11.42 -1.34
N TYR A 51 2.81 10.52 -0.87
CA TYR A 51 2.88 9.18 -1.42
C TYR A 51 1.70 8.38 -0.92
N PHE A 52 1.14 7.55 -1.76
CA PHE A 52 0.06 6.65 -1.36
C PHE A 52 0.57 5.21 -1.38
N VAL A 53 0.47 4.55 -0.23
CA VAL A 53 0.75 3.11 -0.15
C VAL A 53 -0.58 2.41 -0.35
N TYR A 54 -0.80 1.93 -1.56
CA TYR A 54 -2.05 1.30 -1.96
C TYR A 54 -1.97 -0.20 -1.74
N SER A 55 -2.98 -0.78 -1.08
CA SER A 55 -3.07 -2.23 -0.97
C SER A 55 -4.52 -2.66 -1.15
N ARG A 56 -4.70 -3.80 -1.79
CA ARG A 56 -6.03 -4.36 -2.06
C ARG A 56 -6.11 -5.74 -1.44
N TRP A 57 -7.22 -6.02 -0.76
CA TRP A 57 -7.43 -7.24 0.02
C TRP A 57 -8.78 -7.85 -0.31
N GLU A 58 -8.88 -9.17 -0.21
CA GLU A 58 -10.14 -9.85 -0.47
C GLU A 58 -11.21 -9.49 0.54
N THR A 59 -10.84 -9.35 1.82
CA THR A 59 -11.78 -9.00 2.89
C THR A 59 -11.11 -8.06 3.89
N GLU A 60 -11.96 -7.38 4.66
CA GLU A 60 -11.49 -6.54 5.77
C GLU A 60 -10.76 -7.39 6.81
N GLU A 61 -11.26 -8.59 7.06
CA GLU A 61 -10.67 -9.48 8.06
C GLU A 61 -9.24 -9.86 7.68
N ASP A 62 -8.99 -10.10 6.40
CA ASP A 62 -7.65 -10.44 5.93
C ASP A 62 -6.68 -9.30 6.16
N PHE A 63 -7.10 -8.07 5.88
CA PHE A 63 -6.27 -6.90 6.13
C PHE A 63 -5.99 -6.76 7.62
N GLN A 64 -7.01 -6.90 8.47
CA GLN A 64 -6.83 -6.75 9.90
C GLN A 64 -5.91 -7.84 10.46
N ALA A 65 -6.02 -9.06 9.94
CA ALA A 65 -5.14 -10.14 10.36
C ALA A 65 -3.68 -9.84 10.05
N TRP A 66 -3.40 -9.29 8.87
CA TRP A 66 -2.05 -8.92 8.51
C TRP A 66 -1.56 -7.74 9.34
N ARG A 67 -2.41 -6.73 9.51
CA ARG A 67 -2.07 -5.52 10.26
C ARG A 67 -1.70 -5.83 11.70
N ASN A 68 -2.38 -6.80 12.31
CA ASN A 68 -2.17 -7.18 13.69
C ASN A 68 -1.29 -8.40 13.86
N GLY A 69 -0.72 -8.90 12.76
CA GLY A 69 0.05 -10.14 12.77
C GLY A 69 1.52 -9.96 13.09
N PRO A 70 2.22 -11.08 13.33
CA PRO A 70 3.65 -11.06 13.67
C PRO A 70 4.53 -10.41 12.61
N ALA A 71 4.15 -10.52 11.34
CA ALA A 71 4.93 -9.92 10.26
C ALA A 71 4.97 -8.40 10.38
N MET A 72 3.87 -7.80 10.79
CA MET A 72 3.82 -6.35 10.98
C MET A 72 4.62 -5.92 12.20
N GLU A 73 4.56 -6.70 13.27
CA GLU A 73 5.35 -6.43 14.47
C GLU A 73 6.85 -6.52 14.18
N ALA A 74 7.26 -7.56 13.45
CA ALA A 74 8.66 -7.72 13.08
C ALA A 74 9.12 -6.55 12.22
N HIS A 75 8.26 -6.06 11.34
CA HIS A 75 8.54 -4.91 10.49
C HIS A 75 8.77 -3.66 11.34
N ALA A 76 7.91 -3.45 12.33
CA ALA A 76 8.01 -2.29 13.21
C ALA A 76 9.29 -2.33 14.05
N GLU A 77 9.66 -3.50 14.56
CA GLU A 77 10.85 -3.66 15.41
C GLU A 77 12.14 -3.44 14.63
N GLY A 78 12.20 -3.89 13.39
CA GLY A 78 13.42 -3.80 12.59
C GLY A 78 13.58 -2.54 11.79
N ARG A 79 12.62 -1.65 11.81
CA ARG A 79 12.67 -0.50 10.92
C ARG A 79 13.54 0.61 11.45
N GLN A 80 14.13 1.33 10.50
CA GLN A 80 14.89 2.53 10.80
C GLN A 80 13.93 3.66 11.15
N LYS A 81 14.50 4.78 11.59
CA LYS A 81 13.71 5.98 11.85
C LYS A 81 12.84 6.30 10.63
N PRO A 82 11.55 6.58 10.83
CA PRO A 82 10.66 6.87 9.71
C PRO A 82 11.09 8.10 8.92
N ILE A 83 10.96 8.03 7.61
CA ILE A 83 11.14 9.17 6.73
C ILE A 83 9.88 10.04 6.75
N ALA A 84 8.72 9.40 6.86
CA ALA A 84 7.44 10.10 6.81
C ALA A 84 7.28 11.06 7.97
N THR A 85 6.77 12.26 7.67
CA THR A 85 6.46 13.27 8.67
C THR A 85 5.01 13.21 9.13
N GLY A 86 4.20 12.40 8.45
CA GLY A 86 2.81 12.18 8.81
C GLY A 86 2.22 11.06 7.96
N ALA A 87 1.16 10.45 8.45
CA ALA A 87 0.49 9.38 7.74
C ALA A 87 -0.99 9.38 8.09
N SER A 88 -1.83 9.09 7.10
CA SER A 88 -3.27 8.95 7.26
C SER A 88 -3.72 7.69 6.53
N LEU A 89 -4.51 6.86 7.21
CA LEU A 89 -5.05 5.66 6.59
C LEU A 89 -6.42 5.97 5.99
N LEU A 90 -6.53 5.74 4.69
CA LEU A 90 -7.78 5.88 3.96
C LEU A 90 -8.30 4.48 3.65
N GLU A 91 -9.58 4.26 3.90
CA GLU A 91 -10.16 2.93 3.78
C GLU A 91 -11.36 2.97 2.84
N PHE A 92 -11.41 2.00 1.94
CA PHE A 92 -12.45 1.95 0.92
C PHE A 92 -12.94 0.51 0.74
N GLU A 93 -14.22 0.38 0.39
CA GLU A 93 -14.74 -0.88 -0.14
C GLU A 93 -14.83 -0.73 -1.65
N VAL A 94 -14.53 -1.80 -2.37
CA VAL A 94 -14.60 -1.75 -3.82
C VAL A 94 -16.05 -1.93 -4.23
N ALA A 95 -16.67 -0.86 -4.71
CA ALA A 95 -18.07 -0.87 -5.10
C ALA A 95 -18.28 -1.47 -6.49
N LEU A 96 -17.29 -1.31 -7.37
CA LEU A 96 -17.40 -1.74 -8.75
C LEU A 96 -16.02 -2.02 -9.30
N THR A 97 -15.85 -3.12 -9.97
CA THR A 97 -14.63 -3.46 -10.71
C THR A 97 -15.00 -3.71 -12.15
N ALA A 98 -14.26 -3.10 -13.05
CA ALA A 98 -14.39 -3.38 -14.46
C ALA A 98 -13.03 -3.83 -14.98
N GLU A 99 -13.04 -4.87 -15.80
CA GLU A 99 -11.81 -5.38 -16.39
C GLU A 99 -11.72 -4.92 -17.84
N PRO A 100 -10.51 -4.87 -18.38
CA PRO A 100 -10.36 -4.51 -19.80
C PRO A 100 -11.16 -5.46 -20.66
N SER A 101 -11.81 -4.95 -21.67
CA SER A 101 -12.47 -5.81 -22.64
C SER A 101 -11.42 -6.68 -23.33
N PRO A 102 -11.78 -7.93 -23.70
CA PRO A 102 -10.86 -8.74 -24.48
C PRO A 102 -10.43 -7.96 -25.71
N SER A 103 -9.13 -7.89 -25.91
CA SER A 103 -8.61 -7.18 -27.06
C SER A 103 -9.05 -7.89 -28.34
N THR A 104 -9.89 -7.27 -29.12
CA THR A 104 -10.19 -7.79 -30.44
C THR A 104 -9.23 -7.16 -31.41
N PRO A 105 -8.44 -7.95 -32.11
CA PRO A 105 -7.58 -7.39 -33.13
C PRO A 105 -8.46 -6.82 -34.21
N ASP A 106 -8.26 -5.60 -34.51
CA ASP A 106 -8.96 -4.94 -35.59
C ASP A 106 -8.21 -5.11 -36.89
#